data_4a528bf5dfb1f38e200a4738ce4f5d1e
#
_entry.id   4a528bf5dfb1f38e200a4738ce4f5d1e
#
_cell.length_a   1.000
_cell.length_b   1.000
_cell.length_c   1.000
_cell.angle_alpha   90.00
_cell.angle_beta   90.00
_cell.angle_gamma   90.00
#
_symmetry.space_group_name_H-M   'P 1'
#
loop_
_entity.id
_entity.type
_entity.pdbx_description
1 polymer ?
#
loop_
_entity_poly.entity_id
_entity_poly.type
_entity_poly.pdbx_seq_one_letter_code
_entity_poly.pdbx_strand_id
1 'polypeptide(L)'
;ALAGVVFCYQMSSYALHAKQTELRTTVQSLAEQSKLLEGTDSDVIRQIYMLSIARVAKEDELTVLITDADGNIEMGAKPDGTTYTLPGYHISAEVVAEMHKNGSYASVGSLGVLSESSFYTVGTCVKDDNGDADLMIFVSTQDPNSAGVVRHSTQTLVLIMLVTLVVMLVISFMISQH
;
A
#
# COMPACT_ATOMS: atom_id res chain seq x y z
N ALA A 1 0.83 21.95 -23.40
CA ALA A 1 0.70 20.47 -23.37
C ALA A 1 1.81 19.83 -22.52
N LEU A 2 3.09 20.12 -22.74
CA LEU A 2 4.23 19.50 -22.04
C LEU A 2 4.21 19.78 -20.52
N ALA A 3 3.93 21.01 -20.08
CA ALA A 3 3.89 21.38 -18.66
C ALA A 3 2.81 20.59 -17.88
N GLY A 4 1.66 20.30 -18.49
CA GLY A 4 0.60 19.50 -17.86
C GLY A 4 1.01 18.04 -17.64
N VAL A 5 1.74 17.45 -18.59
CA VAL A 5 2.23 16.08 -18.48
C VAL A 5 3.29 15.98 -17.38
N VAL A 6 4.20 16.93 -17.30
CA VAL A 6 5.24 16.98 -16.25
C VAL A 6 4.59 17.17 -14.88
N PHE A 7 3.58 18.03 -14.76
CA PHE A 7 2.87 18.27 -13.51
C PHE A 7 2.11 17.00 -13.06
N CYS A 8 1.40 16.32 -13.96
CA CYS A 8 0.73 15.06 -13.65
C CYS A 8 1.72 13.98 -13.19
N TYR A 9 2.87 13.86 -13.84
CA TYR A 9 3.91 12.93 -13.46
C TYR A 9 4.48 13.22 -12.07
N GLN A 10 4.76 14.51 -11.77
CA GLN A 10 5.26 14.92 -10.46
C GLN A 10 4.22 14.68 -9.35
N MET A 11 2.95 15.01 -9.59
CA MET A 11 1.88 14.76 -8.63
C MET A 11 1.66 13.28 -8.37
N SER A 12 1.71 12.45 -9.41
CA SER A 12 1.62 10.99 -9.27
C SER A 12 2.80 10.42 -8.47
N SER A 13 4.02 10.88 -8.76
CA SER A 13 5.21 10.47 -8.02
C SER A 13 5.16 10.90 -6.55
N TYR A 14 4.70 12.12 -6.28
CA TYR A 14 4.57 12.63 -4.91
C TYR A 14 3.51 11.84 -4.11
N ALA A 15 2.35 11.57 -4.72
CA ALA A 15 1.29 10.77 -4.09
C ALA A 15 1.77 9.35 -3.77
N LEU A 16 2.53 8.73 -4.67
CA LEU A 16 3.13 7.42 -4.47
C LEU A 16 4.11 7.41 -3.28
N HIS A 17 5.01 8.40 -3.22
CA HIS A 17 5.96 8.51 -2.12
C HIS A 17 5.30 8.78 -0.77
N ALA A 18 4.26 9.63 -0.74
CA ALA A 18 3.50 9.90 0.47
C ALA A 18 2.82 8.62 0.98
N LYS A 19 2.20 7.84 0.08
CA LYS A 19 1.56 6.57 0.43
C LYS A 19 2.58 5.51 0.88
N GLN A 20 3.75 5.48 0.26
CA GLN A 20 4.87 4.64 0.69
C GLN A 20 5.28 4.90 2.13
N THR A 21 5.41 6.17 2.49
CA THR A 21 5.80 6.58 3.84
C THR A 21 4.72 6.21 4.86
N GLU A 22 3.46 6.43 4.53
CA GLU A 22 2.32 6.03 5.36
C GLU A 22 2.31 4.52 5.60
N LEU A 23 2.40 3.70 4.55
CA LEU A 23 2.42 2.25 4.66
C LEU A 23 3.62 1.74 5.47
N ARG A 24 4.80 2.35 5.32
CA ARG A 24 5.98 2.01 6.12
C ARG A 24 5.73 2.27 7.62
N THR A 25 5.12 3.38 7.95
CA THR A 25 4.78 3.71 9.35
C THR A 25 3.78 2.71 9.92
N THR A 26 2.76 2.34 9.15
CA THR A 26 1.76 1.35 9.55
C THR A 26 2.40 -0.03 9.77
N VAL A 27 3.24 -0.49 8.84
CA VAL A 27 3.96 -1.76 8.97
C VAL A 27 4.87 -1.78 10.19
N GLN A 28 5.61 -0.70 10.44
CA GLN A 28 6.48 -0.60 11.62
C GLN A 28 5.68 -0.63 12.93
N SER A 29 4.56 0.08 12.98
CA SER A 29 3.67 0.05 14.14
C SER A 29 3.12 -1.35 14.42
N LEU A 30 2.71 -2.09 13.38
CA LEU A 30 2.28 -3.47 13.52
C LEU A 30 3.42 -4.40 13.96
N ALA A 31 4.65 -4.17 13.47
CA ALA A 31 5.83 -4.91 13.89
C ALA A 31 6.22 -4.67 15.35
N GLU A 32 6.07 -3.46 15.84
CA GLU A 32 6.27 -3.16 17.26
C GLU A 32 5.22 -3.83 18.13
N GLN A 33 3.97 -3.86 17.68
CA GLN A 33 2.89 -4.55 18.39
C GLN A 33 3.10 -6.07 18.39
N SER A 34 3.63 -6.67 17.32
CA SER A 34 3.88 -8.12 17.27
C SER A 34 4.94 -8.56 18.28
N LYS A 35 5.94 -7.73 18.58
CA LYS A 35 6.94 -8.01 19.61
C LYS A 35 6.35 -8.17 21.01
N LEU A 36 5.18 -7.57 21.28
CA LEU A 36 4.46 -7.76 22.54
C LEU A 36 3.86 -9.17 22.67
N LEU A 37 3.77 -9.91 21.56
CA LEU A 37 3.31 -11.31 21.52
C LEU A 37 4.46 -12.28 21.81
N GLU A 38 5.70 -11.85 21.59
CA GLU A 38 6.89 -12.66 21.83
C GLU A 38 6.94 -13.07 23.30
N GLY A 39 7.02 -14.37 23.56
CA GLY A 39 7.08 -14.94 24.90
C GLY A 39 5.73 -15.07 25.64
N THR A 40 4.62 -14.76 25.00
CA THR A 40 3.29 -14.90 25.60
C THR A 40 2.44 -15.89 24.84
N ASP A 41 2.33 -17.10 25.40
CA ASP A 41 1.50 -18.20 24.86
C ASP A 41 0.00 -18.03 25.21
N SER A 42 -0.47 -16.78 25.19
CA SER A 42 -1.83 -16.44 25.56
C SER A 42 -2.72 -16.21 24.34
N ASP A 43 -3.70 -17.08 24.15
CA ASP A 43 -4.74 -16.94 23.12
C ASP A 43 -5.44 -15.57 23.15
N VAL A 44 -5.54 -14.96 24.33
CA VAL A 44 -6.16 -13.65 24.52
C VAL A 44 -5.33 -12.55 23.84
N ILE A 45 -4.01 -12.59 24.02
CA ILE A 45 -3.12 -11.59 23.40
C ILE A 45 -3.10 -11.76 21.89
N ARG A 46 -3.09 -13.02 21.40
CA ARG A 46 -3.22 -13.30 19.96
C ARG A 46 -4.53 -12.74 19.39
N GLN A 47 -5.65 -12.91 20.09
CA GLN A 47 -6.94 -12.33 19.68
C GLN A 47 -6.92 -10.80 19.67
N ILE A 48 -6.33 -10.16 20.67
CA ILE A 48 -6.20 -8.69 20.73
C ILE A 48 -5.39 -8.20 19.53
N TYR A 49 -4.31 -8.88 19.20
CA TYR A 49 -3.48 -8.53 18.04
C TYR A 49 -4.24 -8.70 16.72
N MET A 50 -4.99 -9.79 16.55
CA MET A 50 -5.85 -10.00 15.39
C MET A 50 -6.89 -8.88 15.25
N LEU A 51 -7.50 -8.44 16.34
CA LEU A 51 -8.45 -7.33 16.34
C LEU A 51 -7.77 -6.00 15.98
N SER A 52 -6.54 -5.78 16.45
CA SER A 52 -5.75 -4.60 16.09
C SER A 52 -5.46 -4.56 14.59
N ILE A 53 -5.02 -5.69 14.03
CA ILE A 53 -4.75 -5.83 12.58
C ILE A 53 -6.03 -5.59 11.77
N ALA A 54 -7.14 -6.21 12.16
CA ALA A 54 -8.43 -6.04 11.50
C ALA A 54 -8.91 -4.59 11.51
N ARG A 55 -8.68 -3.89 12.62
CA ARG A 55 -9.00 -2.48 12.77
C ARG A 55 -8.16 -1.61 11.83
N VAL A 56 -6.83 -1.79 11.83
CA VAL A 56 -5.91 -1.05 10.95
C VAL A 56 -6.26 -1.32 9.47
N ALA A 57 -6.50 -2.58 9.10
CA ALA A 57 -6.89 -2.95 7.75
C ALA A 57 -8.16 -2.22 7.29
N LYS A 58 -9.15 -2.07 8.20
CA LYS A 58 -10.42 -1.41 7.91
C LYS A 58 -10.32 0.12 7.91
N GLU A 59 -9.61 0.72 8.87
CA GLU A 59 -9.50 2.17 8.99
C GLU A 59 -8.72 2.78 7.83
N ASP A 60 -7.68 2.10 7.36
CA ASP A 60 -6.78 2.59 6.31
C ASP A 60 -7.06 1.95 4.93
N GLU A 61 -8.11 1.12 4.82
CA GLU A 61 -8.48 0.38 3.61
C GLU A 61 -7.33 -0.48 3.05
N LEU A 62 -6.60 -1.17 3.94
CA LEU A 62 -5.42 -1.95 3.64
C LEU A 62 -5.69 -3.45 3.69
N THR A 63 -4.90 -4.21 2.95
CA THR A 63 -4.75 -5.65 3.17
C THR A 63 -3.49 -5.87 3.99
N VAL A 64 -3.62 -6.57 5.11
CA VAL A 64 -2.49 -6.94 5.96
C VAL A 64 -2.26 -8.44 5.85
N LEU A 65 -1.01 -8.86 5.70
CA LEU A 65 -0.57 -10.25 5.68
C LEU A 65 0.56 -10.43 6.67
N ILE A 66 0.47 -11.51 7.46
CA ILE A 66 1.51 -11.92 8.40
C ILE A 66 1.93 -13.33 8.04
N THR A 67 3.23 -13.52 7.90
CA THR A 67 3.84 -14.79 7.58
C THR A 67 4.90 -15.15 8.60
N ASP A 68 5.23 -16.43 8.69
CA ASP A 68 6.45 -16.87 9.37
C ASP A 68 7.72 -16.46 8.58
N ALA A 69 8.88 -16.83 9.12
CA ALA A 69 10.18 -16.56 8.50
C ALA A 69 10.36 -17.23 7.12
N ASP A 70 9.66 -18.31 6.86
CA ASP A 70 9.73 -19.08 5.60
C ASP A 70 8.72 -18.57 4.55
N GLY A 71 7.88 -17.59 4.92
CA GLY A 71 6.85 -17.01 4.04
C GLY A 71 5.53 -17.75 4.03
N ASN A 72 5.29 -18.68 4.97
CA ASN A 72 3.98 -19.30 5.13
C ASN A 72 3.01 -18.28 5.73
N ILE A 73 1.82 -18.17 5.15
CA ILE A 73 0.82 -17.21 5.62
C ILE A 73 0.14 -17.76 6.88
N GLU A 74 0.38 -17.10 8.00
CA GLU A 74 -0.28 -17.42 9.26
C GLU A 74 -1.66 -16.76 9.36
N MET A 75 -1.72 -15.48 9.05
CA MET A 75 -2.97 -14.72 9.12
C MET A 75 -2.98 -13.54 8.14
N GLY A 76 -4.18 -13.05 7.86
CA GLY A 76 -4.38 -11.83 7.09
C GLY A 76 -5.65 -11.10 7.50
N ALA A 77 -5.74 -9.82 7.10
CA ALA A 77 -6.94 -9.02 7.23
C ALA A 77 -7.18 -8.28 5.92
N LYS A 78 -8.47 -8.19 5.55
CA LYS A 78 -8.93 -7.47 4.37
C LYS A 78 -9.32 -6.03 4.70
N PRO A 79 -9.48 -5.15 3.70
CA PRO A 79 -9.93 -3.77 3.91
C PRO A 79 -11.32 -3.63 4.55
N ASP A 80 -12.13 -4.68 4.55
CA ASP A 80 -13.42 -4.71 5.23
C ASP A 80 -13.31 -5.04 6.74
N GLY A 81 -12.09 -5.33 7.22
CA GLY A 81 -11.80 -5.74 8.57
C GLY A 81 -11.98 -7.24 8.82
N THR A 82 -12.27 -8.03 7.79
CA THR A 82 -12.38 -9.49 7.91
C THR A 82 -11.00 -10.10 8.03
N THR A 83 -10.78 -10.90 9.06
CA THR A 83 -9.56 -11.68 9.23
C THR A 83 -9.71 -13.06 8.58
N TYR A 84 -8.62 -13.61 8.09
CA TYR A 84 -8.56 -14.92 7.47
C TYR A 84 -7.23 -15.60 7.74
N THR A 85 -7.22 -16.92 7.64
CA THR A 85 -6.01 -17.76 7.63
C THR A 85 -5.95 -18.49 6.30
N LEU A 86 -4.76 -18.63 5.74
CA LEU A 86 -4.54 -19.32 4.46
C LEU A 86 -3.50 -20.44 4.65
N PRO A 87 -3.84 -21.53 5.35
CA PRO A 87 -2.91 -22.62 5.58
C PRO A 87 -2.46 -23.24 4.25
N GLY A 88 -1.15 -23.39 4.10
CA GLY A 88 -0.56 -23.98 2.88
C GLY A 88 -0.33 -22.99 1.74
N TYR A 89 -0.60 -21.71 1.92
CA TYR A 89 -0.21 -20.67 0.98
C TYR A 89 1.10 -20.02 1.42
N HIS A 90 1.97 -19.74 0.44
CA HIS A 90 3.27 -19.11 0.64
C HIS A 90 3.38 -17.86 -0.21
N ILE A 91 4.08 -16.88 0.28
CA ILE A 91 4.53 -15.75 -0.56
C ILE A 91 5.68 -16.22 -1.45
N SER A 92 5.96 -15.48 -2.53
CA SER A 92 7.00 -15.90 -3.47
C SER A 92 8.38 -15.96 -2.81
N ALA A 93 9.18 -16.96 -3.18
CA ALA A 93 10.52 -17.17 -2.63
C ALA A 93 11.44 -15.96 -2.89
N GLU A 94 11.22 -15.19 -3.96
CA GLU A 94 11.96 -13.97 -4.24
C GLU A 94 11.71 -12.89 -3.19
N VAL A 95 10.46 -12.71 -2.78
CA VAL A 95 10.08 -11.75 -1.73
C VAL A 95 10.66 -12.15 -0.39
N VAL A 96 10.60 -13.44 -0.05
CA VAL A 96 11.20 -13.98 1.18
C VAL A 96 12.71 -13.71 1.20
N ALA A 97 13.42 -14.02 0.10
CA ALA A 97 14.86 -13.78 -0.01
C ALA A 97 15.21 -12.29 0.11
N GLU A 98 14.42 -11.41 -0.49
CA GLU A 98 14.61 -9.97 -0.36
C GLU A 98 14.38 -9.48 1.07
N MET A 99 13.36 -9.99 1.76
CA MET A 99 13.07 -9.69 3.16
C MET A 99 14.20 -10.11 4.09
N HIS A 100 14.72 -11.31 3.92
CA HIS A 100 15.88 -11.79 4.69
C HIS A 100 17.13 -10.95 4.47
N LYS A 101 17.36 -10.52 3.21
CA LYS A 101 18.55 -9.73 2.83
C LYS A 101 18.46 -8.29 3.32
N ASN A 102 17.31 -7.64 3.13
CA ASN A 102 17.16 -6.20 3.30
C ASN A 102 16.38 -5.81 4.58
N GLY A 103 15.70 -6.78 5.23
CA GLY A 103 14.82 -6.55 6.37
C GLY A 103 13.53 -5.80 6.02
N SER A 104 13.36 -5.40 4.76
CA SER A 104 12.20 -4.67 4.28
C SER A 104 11.96 -4.93 2.79
N TYR A 105 10.70 -4.77 2.38
CA TYR A 105 10.25 -4.95 1.00
C TYR A 105 9.36 -3.78 0.59
N ALA A 106 9.46 -3.33 -0.64
CA ALA A 106 8.57 -2.33 -1.20
C ALA A 106 8.48 -2.52 -2.71
N SER A 107 7.30 -2.87 -3.21
CA SER A 107 7.09 -3.10 -4.64
C SER A 107 5.64 -2.82 -5.06
N VAL A 108 5.47 -2.60 -6.35
CA VAL A 108 4.17 -2.61 -7.02
C VAL A 108 3.94 -4.00 -7.59
N GLY A 109 2.90 -4.68 -7.13
CA GLY A 109 2.56 -6.03 -7.60
C GLY A 109 1.89 -6.86 -6.52
N SER A 110 1.36 -8.02 -6.91
CA SER A 110 0.81 -8.98 -5.97
C SER A 110 1.94 -9.82 -5.37
N LEU A 111 1.80 -10.18 -4.10
CA LEU A 111 2.72 -11.12 -3.43
C LEU A 111 2.55 -12.58 -3.91
N GLY A 112 1.88 -12.80 -5.04
CA GLY A 112 1.54 -14.12 -5.55
C GLY A 112 0.29 -14.74 -4.93
N VAL A 113 -0.23 -14.15 -3.87
CA VAL A 113 -1.38 -14.65 -3.09
C VAL A 113 -2.58 -13.71 -3.17
N LEU A 114 -2.33 -12.44 -3.45
CA LEU A 114 -3.36 -11.42 -3.61
C LEU A 114 -3.81 -11.38 -5.06
N SER A 115 -5.12 -11.22 -5.27
CA SER A 115 -5.79 -11.11 -6.57
C SER A 115 -5.09 -10.17 -7.56
N GLU A 116 -5.36 -10.32 -8.86
CA GLU A 116 -4.72 -9.66 -10.02
C GLU A 116 -4.77 -8.13 -10.08
N SER A 117 -5.28 -7.44 -9.05
CA SER A 117 -5.21 -5.98 -8.98
C SER A 117 -3.78 -5.53 -8.62
N SER A 118 -3.33 -4.46 -9.27
CA SER A 118 -2.04 -3.84 -8.97
C SER A 118 -2.05 -3.30 -7.55
N PHE A 119 -1.36 -3.97 -6.64
CA PHE A 119 -1.18 -3.55 -5.26
C PHE A 119 0.17 -2.88 -5.10
N TYR A 120 0.21 -1.86 -4.25
CA TYR A 120 1.46 -1.37 -3.71
C TYR A 120 1.66 -2.03 -2.35
N THR A 121 2.75 -2.77 -2.20
CA THR A 121 3.02 -3.57 -1.01
C THR A 121 4.30 -3.11 -0.35
N VAL A 122 4.23 -2.94 0.97
CA VAL A 122 5.38 -2.70 1.83
C VAL A 122 5.43 -3.81 2.86
N GLY A 123 6.62 -4.36 3.10
CA GLY A 123 6.85 -5.38 4.11
C GLY A 123 7.99 -5.00 5.06
N THR A 124 7.95 -5.53 6.27
CA THR A 124 9.03 -5.48 7.25
C THR A 124 9.22 -6.83 7.91
N CYS A 125 10.48 -7.14 8.22
CA CYS A 125 10.85 -8.33 8.95
C CYS A 125 10.92 -7.99 10.44
N VAL A 126 10.23 -8.76 11.27
CA VAL A 126 10.36 -8.74 12.73
C VAL A 126 11.43 -9.77 13.08
N LYS A 127 12.38 -9.35 13.89
CA LYS A 127 13.49 -10.21 14.33
C LYS A 127 13.28 -10.57 15.77
N ASP A 128 13.63 -11.82 16.09
CA ASP A 128 13.69 -12.32 17.47
C ASP A 128 14.85 -11.70 18.26
N ASP A 129 14.98 -12.05 19.53
CA ASP A 129 16.05 -11.58 20.41
C ASP A 129 17.47 -12.01 19.95
N ASN A 130 17.58 -13.03 19.09
CA ASN A 130 18.83 -13.49 18.52
C ASN A 130 19.20 -12.73 17.23
N GLY A 131 18.28 -11.95 16.68
CA GLY A 131 18.44 -11.21 15.44
C GLY A 131 18.02 -11.97 14.19
N ASP A 132 17.48 -13.18 14.35
CA ASP A 132 16.94 -13.98 13.25
C ASP A 132 15.50 -13.53 12.92
N ALA A 133 15.10 -13.74 11.66
CA ALA A 133 13.76 -13.42 11.22
C ALA A 133 12.75 -14.36 11.89
N ASP A 134 11.76 -13.82 12.57
CA ASP A 134 10.68 -14.57 13.22
C ASP A 134 9.37 -14.45 12.42
N LEU A 135 8.99 -13.22 12.13
CA LEU A 135 7.78 -12.92 11.37
C LEU A 135 8.06 -11.92 10.25
N MET A 136 7.27 -11.99 9.19
CA MET A 136 7.22 -10.95 8.17
C MET A 136 5.82 -10.38 8.08
N ILE A 137 5.72 -9.05 8.10
CA ILE A 137 4.45 -8.33 8.03
C ILE A 137 4.42 -7.54 6.73
N PHE A 138 3.38 -7.75 5.94
CA PHE A 138 3.14 -7.05 4.69
C PHE A 138 1.85 -6.25 4.78
N VAL A 139 1.89 -5.04 4.30
CA VAL A 139 0.73 -4.18 4.15
C VAL A 139 0.60 -3.79 2.69
N SER A 140 -0.55 -4.02 2.12
CA SER A 140 -0.83 -3.77 0.71
C SER A 140 -2.03 -2.86 0.55
N THR A 141 -1.93 -1.92 -0.38
CA THR A 141 -3.06 -1.09 -0.79
C THR A 141 -3.26 -1.16 -2.29
N GLN A 142 -4.46 -0.88 -2.74
CA GLN A 142 -4.72 -0.73 -4.16
C GLN A 142 -3.87 0.42 -4.71
N ASP A 143 -3.21 0.20 -5.86
CA ASP A 143 -2.43 1.24 -6.51
C ASP A 143 -3.33 2.47 -6.76
N PRO A 144 -3.01 3.64 -6.18
CA PRO A 144 -3.77 4.85 -6.42
C PRO A 144 -3.84 5.23 -7.90
N ASN A 145 -2.91 4.73 -8.73
CA ASN A 145 -2.93 4.93 -10.18
C ASN A 145 -3.95 4.04 -10.90
N SER A 146 -4.34 2.90 -10.31
CA SER A 146 -5.28 1.96 -10.95
C SER A 146 -6.75 2.27 -10.67
N ALA A 147 -7.09 2.94 -9.58
CA ALA A 147 -8.46 2.96 -9.06
C ALA A 147 -9.20 4.31 -9.06
N GLY A 148 -8.69 5.39 -9.63
CA GLY A 148 -9.53 6.58 -9.73
C GLY A 148 -8.87 7.92 -9.41
N VAL A 149 -7.76 7.99 -8.70
CA VAL A 149 -7.08 9.26 -8.43
C VAL A 149 -6.56 9.85 -9.74
N VAL A 150 -6.00 9.02 -10.62
CA VAL A 150 -5.58 9.44 -11.96
C VAL A 150 -6.78 9.83 -12.82
N ARG A 151 -7.89 9.08 -12.73
CA ARG A 151 -9.09 9.38 -13.50
C ARG A 151 -9.71 10.71 -13.08
N HIS A 152 -9.76 10.99 -11.78
CA HIS A 152 -10.33 12.25 -11.27
C HIS A 152 -9.38 13.44 -11.55
N SER A 153 -8.09 13.28 -11.35
CA SER A 153 -7.08 14.29 -11.68
C SER A 153 -7.05 14.56 -13.18
N THR A 154 -7.12 13.55 -14.03
CA THR A 154 -7.15 13.70 -15.49
C THR A 154 -8.42 14.40 -15.95
N GLN A 155 -9.59 14.06 -15.38
CA GLN A 155 -10.84 14.74 -15.69
C GLN A 155 -10.80 16.21 -15.30
N THR A 156 -10.29 16.53 -14.12
CA THR A 156 -10.15 17.92 -13.65
C THR A 156 -9.19 18.72 -14.55
N LEU A 157 -8.09 18.10 -14.95
CA LEU A 157 -7.08 18.74 -15.80
C LEU A 157 -7.60 18.98 -17.22
N VAL A 158 -8.34 18.02 -17.79
CA VAL A 158 -9.01 18.16 -19.08
C VAL A 158 -10.06 19.29 -19.01
N LEU A 159 -10.83 19.37 -17.93
CA LEU A 159 -11.80 20.44 -17.71
C LEU A 159 -11.13 21.82 -17.65
N ILE A 160 -10.04 21.96 -16.91
CA ILE A 160 -9.27 23.21 -16.80
C ILE A 160 -8.69 23.60 -18.18
N MET A 161 -8.13 22.64 -18.93
CA MET A 161 -7.64 22.90 -20.28
C MET A 161 -8.76 23.38 -21.22
N LEU A 162 -9.94 22.77 -21.13
CA LEU A 162 -11.08 23.11 -21.97
C LEU A 162 -11.60 24.51 -21.64
N VAL A 163 -11.71 24.85 -20.35
CA VAL A 163 -12.10 26.19 -19.90
C VAL A 163 -11.07 27.24 -20.37
N THR A 164 -9.78 26.95 -20.24
CA THR A 164 -8.70 27.86 -20.67
C THR A 164 -8.76 28.08 -22.18
N LEU A 165 -9.02 27.05 -22.95
CA LEU A 165 -9.14 27.13 -24.42
C LEU A 165 -10.34 27.99 -24.83
N VAL A 166 -11.50 27.82 -24.18
CA VAL A 166 -12.70 28.65 -24.42
C VAL A 166 -12.43 30.10 -24.10
N VAL A 167 -11.80 30.39 -22.97
CA VAL A 167 -11.43 31.78 -22.59
C VAL A 167 -10.48 32.44 -23.63
N MET A 168 -9.47 31.66 -24.08
CA MET A 168 -8.55 32.15 -25.12
C MET A 168 -9.27 32.44 -26.44
N LEU A 169 -10.23 31.60 -26.84
CA LEU A 169 -11.02 31.79 -28.05
C LEU A 169 -11.90 33.06 -27.95
N VAL A 170 -12.55 33.27 -26.80
CA VAL A 170 -13.37 34.46 -26.55
C VAL A 170 -12.53 35.73 -26.63
N ILE A 171 -11.36 35.75 -25.98
CA ILE A 171 -10.45 36.87 -26.00
C ILE A 171 -9.95 37.18 -27.45
N SER A 172 -9.56 36.11 -28.17
CA SER A 172 -9.11 36.21 -29.56
C SER A 172 -10.21 36.77 -30.48
N PHE A 173 -11.45 36.33 -30.26
CA PHE A 173 -12.61 36.83 -31.01
C PHE A 173 -12.90 38.32 -30.72
N MET A 174 -12.82 38.72 -29.45
CA MET A 174 -13.00 40.13 -29.06
C MET A 174 -11.94 41.05 -29.68
N ILE A 175 -10.68 40.60 -29.72
CA ILE A 175 -9.57 41.36 -30.31
C ILE A 175 -9.72 41.45 -31.83
N SER A 176 -10.24 40.40 -32.47
CA SER A 176 -10.44 40.37 -33.93
C SER A 176 -11.60 41.24 -34.41
N GLN A 177 -12.53 41.65 -33.54
CA GLN A 177 -13.66 42.52 -33.87
C GLN A 177 -13.35 44.00 -33.69
N HIS A 178 -12.21 44.36 -33.11
CA HIS A 178 -11.72 45.73 -32.99
C HIS A 178 -10.63 46.03 -34.00
#